data_65cec78d6002397f20ce5967d99326f5
#
_entry.id   65cec78d6002397f20ce5967d99326f5
#
_cell.length_a   1.000
_cell.length_b   1.000
_cell.length_c   1.000
_cell.angle_alpha   90.00
_cell.angle_beta   90.00
_cell.angle_gamma   90.00
#
_symmetry.space_group_name_H-M   'P 1'
#
loop_
_entity.id
_entity.type
_entity.pdbx_description
1 polymer ?
#
loop_
_entity_poly.entity_id
_entity_poly.type
_entity_poly.pdbx_seq_one_letter_code
_entity_poly.pdbx_strand_id
1 'polypeptide(L)'
;SARELVALGAVETARASYSSWFISPSIGVAIPVLQLEDGEVDLVGKVSYVGGNVSGYTETGSSLNLTVGNQSIGLLDARIGLAGTFDTDASGATKITANGGVLAQANVGGTSVPVSFLGQTQNAAVAGITDFGLYGGLGLSTQVSPSVKLSAGADAQWKFNGELSGAVRAGISASF
;
A
#
# COMPACT_ATOMS: atom_id res chain seq x y z
N SER A 1 -12.70 -5.01 -19.18
CA SER A 1 -12.01 -6.31 -19.22
C SER A 1 -12.52 -7.14 -20.38
N ALA A 2 -11.67 -7.94 -21.02
CA ALA A 2 -12.05 -8.87 -22.08
C ALA A 2 -11.30 -10.21 -21.85
N ARG A 3 -11.98 -11.31 -22.17
CA ARG A 3 -11.47 -12.67 -22.04
C ARG A 3 -11.83 -13.46 -23.31
N GLU A 4 -10.85 -14.09 -23.93
CA GLU A 4 -11.09 -14.98 -25.05
C GLU A 4 -11.27 -16.43 -24.57
N LEU A 5 -12.21 -17.12 -25.18
CA LEU A 5 -12.62 -18.49 -24.86
C LEU A 5 -12.75 -19.29 -26.14
N VAL A 6 -12.42 -20.56 -26.08
CA VAL A 6 -12.81 -21.50 -27.12
C VAL A 6 -14.02 -22.28 -26.61
N ALA A 7 -15.19 -21.97 -27.14
CA ALA A 7 -16.44 -22.62 -26.78
C ALA A 7 -17.06 -23.25 -28.04
N LEU A 8 -17.44 -24.51 -27.95
CA LEU A 8 -18.11 -25.27 -29.02
C LEU A 8 -17.39 -25.23 -30.40
N GLY A 9 -16.04 -25.08 -30.37
CA GLY A 9 -15.21 -25.02 -31.58
C GLY A 9 -15.09 -23.66 -32.23
N ALA A 10 -15.61 -22.59 -31.60
CA ALA A 10 -15.46 -21.20 -32.00
C ALA A 10 -14.72 -20.39 -30.95
N VAL A 11 -13.99 -19.35 -31.39
CA VAL A 11 -13.41 -18.36 -30.48
C VAL A 11 -14.46 -17.30 -30.17
N GLU A 12 -14.81 -17.18 -28.90
CA GLU A 12 -15.75 -16.18 -28.39
C GLU A 12 -15.03 -15.18 -27.50
N THR A 13 -15.45 -13.93 -27.50
CA THR A 13 -14.90 -12.88 -26.65
C THR A 13 -15.95 -12.43 -25.64
N ALA A 14 -15.76 -12.81 -24.38
CA ALA A 14 -16.54 -12.29 -23.27
C ALA A 14 -15.98 -10.92 -22.83
N ARG A 15 -16.87 -9.95 -22.63
CA ARG A 15 -16.53 -8.56 -22.22
C ARG A 15 -17.30 -8.18 -20.99
N ALA A 16 -16.66 -7.42 -20.11
CA ALA A 16 -17.30 -6.83 -18.95
C ALA A 16 -16.79 -5.42 -18.67
N SER A 17 -17.65 -4.59 -18.09
CA SER A 17 -17.27 -3.33 -17.48
C SER A 17 -17.68 -3.33 -16.00
N TYR A 18 -16.87 -2.74 -15.17
CA TYR A 18 -17.13 -2.58 -13.74
C TYR A 18 -16.59 -1.24 -13.28
N SER A 19 -17.09 -0.76 -12.16
CA SER A 19 -16.60 0.44 -11.48
C SER A 19 -16.00 0.09 -10.14
N SER A 20 -15.11 0.93 -9.66
CA SER A 20 -14.52 0.80 -8.32
C SER A 20 -14.28 2.16 -7.71
N TRP A 21 -14.30 2.22 -6.40
CA TRP A 21 -13.89 3.38 -5.63
C TRP A 21 -13.06 2.95 -4.44
N PHE A 22 -12.15 3.83 -4.00
CA PHE A 22 -11.29 3.59 -2.85
C PHE A 22 -11.19 4.85 -2.01
N ILE A 23 -10.97 4.65 -0.71
CA ILE A 23 -10.53 5.67 0.24
C ILE A 23 -9.29 5.16 0.97
N SER A 24 -8.40 6.08 1.35
CA SER A 24 -7.16 5.71 2.05
C SER A 24 -6.81 6.74 3.14
N PRO A 25 -7.63 6.84 4.21
CA PRO A 25 -7.31 7.70 5.33
C PRO A 25 -6.12 7.13 6.13
N SER A 26 -5.35 8.05 6.72
CA SER A 26 -4.31 7.69 7.68
C SER A 26 -4.21 8.74 8.78
N ILE A 27 -3.81 8.29 9.96
CA ILE A 27 -3.49 9.14 11.11
C ILE A 27 -2.15 8.69 11.67
N GLY A 28 -1.35 9.65 12.10
CA GLY A 28 -0.05 9.38 12.72
C GLY A 28 0.23 10.33 13.86
N VAL A 29 1.14 9.93 14.71
CA VAL A 29 1.67 10.69 15.82
C VAL A 29 3.19 10.54 15.86
N ALA A 30 3.89 11.61 16.21
CA ALA A 30 5.30 11.62 16.53
C ALA A 30 5.48 12.29 17.90
N ILE A 31 6.24 11.66 18.77
CA ILE A 31 6.50 12.14 20.13
C ILE A 31 8.01 12.18 20.30
N PRO A 32 8.63 13.35 20.50
CA PRO A 32 10.05 13.44 20.76
C PRO A 32 10.42 12.67 22.02
N VAL A 33 11.37 11.74 21.90
CA VAL A 33 11.85 10.89 23.02
C VAL A 33 13.29 11.13 23.36
N LEU A 34 14.09 11.67 22.42
CA LEU A 34 15.49 11.99 22.63
C LEU A 34 15.86 13.20 21.77
N GLN A 35 16.40 14.23 22.42
CA GLN A 35 17.01 15.38 21.78
C GLN A 35 18.53 15.26 21.89
N LEU A 36 19.22 15.40 20.76
CA LEU A 36 20.67 15.38 20.63
C LEU A 36 21.16 16.75 20.14
N GLU A 37 22.45 17.00 20.23
CA GLU A 37 23.03 18.25 19.76
C GLU A 37 22.82 18.46 18.25
N ASP A 38 22.96 17.38 17.47
CA ASP A 38 22.85 17.38 16.02
C ASP A 38 21.61 16.61 15.51
N GLY A 39 20.56 16.43 16.33
CA GLY A 39 19.39 15.70 15.87
C GLY A 39 18.36 15.38 16.93
N GLU A 40 17.35 14.66 16.49
CA GLU A 40 16.25 14.22 17.35
C GLU A 40 15.81 12.81 17.00
N VAL A 41 15.24 12.11 17.99
CA VAL A 41 14.59 10.82 17.80
C VAL A 41 13.19 10.88 18.35
N ASP A 42 12.24 10.49 17.54
CA ASP A 42 10.82 10.43 17.84
C ASP A 42 10.34 8.98 17.98
N LEU A 43 9.44 8.76 18.93
CA LEU A 43 8.54 7.61 18.88
C LEU A 43 7.43 7.93 17.90
N VAL A 44 7.30 7.10 16.87
CA VAL A 44 6.30 7.31 15.82
C VAL A 44 5.27 6.20 15.79
N GLY A 45 4.01 6.59 15.63
CA GLY A 45 2.90 5.69 15.43
C GLY A 45 2.09 6.10 14.20
N LYS A 46 1.63 5.14 13.40
CA LYS A 46 0.78 5.40 12.25
C LYS A 46 -0.25 4.30 12.08
N VAL A 47 -1.49 4.68 11.82
CA VAL A 47 -2.54 3.78 11.39
C VAL A 47 -3.06 4.27 10.04
N SER A 48 -3.16 3.36 9.09
CA SER A 48 -3.67 3.63 7.74
C SER A 48 -4.74 2.60 7.41
N TYR A 49 -5.78 3.03 6.75
CA TYR A 49 -6.84 2.17 6.25
C TYR A 49 -6.97 2.37 4.75
N VAL A 50 -7.04 1.30 4.00
CA VAL A 50 -7.43 1.33 2.59
C VAL A 50 -8.71 0.55 2.48
N GLY A 51 -9.78 1.21 2.05
CA GLY A 51 -11.08 0.58 1.88
C GLY A 51 -11.72 0.98 0.56
N GLY A 52 -12.53 0.08 0.03
CA GLY A 52 -13.20 0.33 -1.23
C GLY A 52 -14.15 -0.79 -1.62
N ASN A 53 -14.77 -0.59 -2.76
CA ASN A 53 -15.65 -1.57 -3.35
C ASN A 53 -15.40 -1.66 -4.86
N VAL A 54 -15.37 -2.89 -5.36
CA VAL A 54 -15.41 -3.21 -6.79
C VAL A 54 -16.81 -3.72 -7.07
N SER A 55 -17.55 -3.04 -7.94
CA SER A 55 -18.90 -3.45 -8.30
C SER A 55 -18.89 -4.80 -9.04
N GLY A 56 -19.89 -5.62 -8.77
CA GLY A 56 -20.12 -6.84 -9.52
C GLY A 56 -20.40 -6.53 -11.01
N TYR A 57 -20.17 -7.54 -11.83
CA TYR A 57 -20.40 -7.46 -13.26
C TYR A 57 -20.87 -8.78 -13.83
N THR A 58 -21.52 -8.72 -14.99
CA THR A 58 -21.83 -9.88 -15.81
C THR A 58 -21.15 -9.70 -17.16
N GLU A 59 -20.45 -10.74 -17.60
CA GLU A 59 -19.88 -10.78 -18.94
C GLU A 59 -20.98 -10.88 -20.00
N THR A 60 -20.68 -10.38 -21.19
CA THR A 60 -21.52 -10.45 -22.38
C THR A 60 -20.69 -10.83 -23.60
N GLY A 61 -21.29 -11.38 -24.64
CA GLY A 61 -20.61 -11.70 -25.91
C GLY A 61 -20.03 -13.09 -26.00
N SER A 62 -20.33 -13.96 -25.04
CA SER A 62 -19.98 -15.37 -25.08
C SER A 62 -21.17 -16.25 -24.65
N SER A 63 -21.17 -17.51 -25.08
CA SER A 63 -22.10 -18.55 -24.59
C SER A 63 -21.77 -18.96 -23.14
N LEU A 64 -20.56 -18.65 -22.67
CA LEU A 64 -20.01 -18.97 -21.34
C LEU A 64 -19.71 -17.70 -20.53
N ASN A 65 -20.71 -16.84 -20.39
CA ASN A 65 -20.60 -15.63 -19.59
C ASN A 65 -20.49 -15.92 -18.09
N LEU A 66 -19.62 -15.18 -17.41
CA LEU A 66 -19.42 -15.23 -15.98
C LEU A 66 -20.13 -14.06 -15.30
N THR A 67 -20.75 -14.30 -14.16
CA THR A 67 -21.23 -13.24 -13.27
C THR A 67 -20.39 -13.23 -12.01
N VAL A 68 -19.81 -12.07 -11.69
CA VAL A 68 -18.99 -11.83 -10.51
C VAL A 68 -19.73 -10.85 -9.63
N GLY A 69 -19.90 -11.16 -8.35
CA GLY A 69 -20.56 -10.28 -7.40
C GLY A 69 -19.67 -9.14 -6.93
N ASN A 70 -20.23 -8.26 -6.12
CA ASN A 70 -19.50 -7.16 -5.50
C ASN A 70 -18.36 -7.68 -4.61
N GLN A 71 -17.23 -6.98 -4.65
CA GLN A 71 -16.09 -7.25 -3.77
C GLN A 71 -15.79 -6.04 -2.90
N SER A 72 -15.87 -6.21 -1.59
CA SER A 72 -15.40 -5.23 -0.63
C SER A 72 -13.91 -5.46 -0.34
N ILE A 73 -13.12 -4.40 -0.40
CA ILE A 73 -11.69 -4.38 -0.08
C ILE A 73 -11.52 -3.57 1.20
N GLY A 74 -10.76 -4.11 2.13
CA GLY A 74 -10.40 -3.40 3.36
C GLY A 74 -9.05 -3.91 3.86
N LEU A 75 -8.09 -3.00 4.02
CA LEU A 75 -6.78 -3.28 4.59
C LEU A 75 -6.49 -2.27 5.67
N LEU A 76 -6.20 -2.75 6.87
CA LEU A 76 -5.70 -1.96 7.99
C LEU A 76 -4.20 -2.20 8.12
N ASP A 77 -3.40 -1.11 8.17
CA ASP A 77 -1.96 -1.13 8.43
C ASP A 77 -1.69 -0.28 9.67
N ALA A 78 -1.05 -0.86 10.65
CA ALA A 78 -0.63 -0.18 11.87
C ALA A 78 0.88 -0.33 12.04
N ARG A 79 1.57 0.76 12.38
CA ARG A 79 3.02 0.81 12.57
C ARG A 79 3.34 1.56 13.84
N ILE A 80 4.36 1.08 14.56
CA ILE A 80 4.98 1.78 15.68
C ILE A 80 6.49 1.56 15.63
N GLY A 81 7.27 2.60 15.93
CA GLY A 81 8.71 2.53 15.85
C GLY A 81 9.39 3.83 16.27
N LEU A 82 10.65 3.94 15.91
CA LEU A 82 11.45 5.13 16.11
C LEU A 82 11.78 5.75 14.76
N ALA A 83 11.85 7.09 14.73
CA ALA A 83 12.34 7.87 13.61
C ALA A 83 13.36 8.87 14.13
N GLY A 84 14.55 8.89 13.53
CA GLY A 84 15.60 9.84 13.85
C GLY A 84 15.88 10.78 12.68
N THR A 85 16.15 12.02 12.97
CA THR A 85 16.63 13.04 12.02
C THR A 85 17.90 13.65 12.56
N PHE A 86 18.97 13.62 11.77
CA PHE A 86 20.30 14.06 12.18
C PHE A 86 20.87 15.01 11.14
N ASP A 87 21.41 16.13 11.63
CA ASP A 87 22.16 17.07 10.82
C ASP A 87 23.57 16.50 10.56
N THR A 88 24.02 16.53 9.30
CA THR A 88 25.35 16.00 8.93
C THR A 88 26.39 17.11 8.77
N ASP A 89 25.96 18.34 8.84
CA ASP A 89 26.80 19.52 8.75
C ASP A 89 26.33 20.62 9.71
N ALA A 90 27.24 21.49 10.12
CA ALA A 90 26.97 22.57 11.06
C ALA A 90 25.96 23.63 10.54
N SER A 91 25.65 23.62 9.24
CA SER A 91 24.65 24.52 8.65
C SER A 91 23.24 23.93 8.73
N GLY A 92 23.08 22.63 9.04
CA GLY A 92 21.81 21.90 9.00
C GLY A 92 21.24 21.76 7.58
N ALA A 93 22.05 22.04 6.55
CA ALA A 93 21.60 21.97 5.16
C ALA A 93 21.38 20.52 4.71
N THR A 94 22.15 19.59 5.27
CA THR A 94 22.06 18.16 4.93
C THR A 94 21.62 17.36 6.15
N LYS A 95 20.55 16.58 5.97
CA LYS A 95 19.96 15.75 7.02
C LYS A 95 19.90 14.31 6.59
N ILE A 96 20.28 13.41 7.51
CA ILE A 96 20.02 11.99 7.41
C ILE A 96 18.78 11.67 8.24
N THR A 97 17.90 10.86 7.70
CA THR A 97 16.76 10.29 8.43
C THR A 97 16.90 8.78 8.49
N ALA A 98 16.58 8.20 9.62
CA ALA A 98 16.50 6.75 9.79
C ALA A 98 15.20 6.41 10.53
N ASN A 99 14.53 5.37 10.13
CA ASN A 99 13.36 4.89 10.85
C ASN A 99 13.34 3.38 10.91
N GLY A 100 12.64 2.84 11.91
CA GLY A 100 12.46 1.41 12.03
C GLY A 100 11.49 1.05 13.14
N GLY A 101 10.85 -0.09 13.00
CA GLY A 101 9.86 -0.54 13.95
C GLY A 101 9.14 -1.81 13.54
N VAL A 102 7.98 -2.01 14.15
CA VAL A 102 7.10 -3.14 13.89
C VAL A 102 5.86 -2.69 13.12
N LEU A 103 5.33 -3.59 12.32
CA LEU A 103 4.09 -3.38 11.58
C LEU A 103 3.11 -4.54 11.82
N ALA A 104 1.83 -4.21 11.74
CA ALA A 104 0.74 -5.17 11.71
C ALA A 104 -0.20 -4.80 10.56
N GLN A 105 -0.58 -5.77 9.75
CA GLN A 105 -1.54 -5.60 8.67
C GLN A 105 -2.68 -6.60 8.83
N ALA A 106 -3.91 -6.16 8.62
CA ALA A 106 -5.08 -7.01 8.68
C ALA A 106 -6.01 -6.72 7.50
N ASN A 107 -6.48 -7.79 6.86
CA ASN A 107 -7.59 -7.68 5.92
C ASN A 107 -8.89 -7.59 6.74
N VAL A 108 -9.58 -6.46 6.60
CA VAL A 108 -10.88 -6.17 7.23
C VAL A 108 -12.00 -6.01 6.20
N GLY A 109 -11.73 -6.36 4.94
CA GLY A 109 -12.70 -6.38 3.85
C GLY A 109 -13.46 -7.71 3.73
N GLY A 110 -14.12 -7.88 2.59
CA GLY A 110 -14.81 -9.11 2.28
C GLY A 110 -13.85 -10.30 2.12
N THR A 111 -14.22 -11.44 2.70
CA THR A 111 -13.42 -12.68 2.63
C THR A 111 -13.87 -13.63 1.52
N SER A 112 -14.89 -13.25 0.77
CA SER A 112 -15.39 -14.06 -0.37
C SER A 112 -16.02 -13.17 -1.43
N VAL A 113 -15.96 -13.67 -2.67
CA VAL A 113 -16.63 -13.06 -3.83
C VAL A 113 -17.53 -14.13 -4.46
N PRO A 114 -18.84 -13.90 -4.61
CA PRO A 114 -19.70 -14.83 -5.31
C PRO A 114 -19.41 -14.78 -6.82
N VAL A 115 -19.18 -15.94 -7.40
CA VAL A 115 -18.94 -16.13 -8.83
C VAL A 115 -19.97 -17.12 -9.35
N SER A 116 -20.72 -16.73 -10.37
CA SER A 116 -21.75 -17.56 -10.98
C SER A 116 -21.37 -17.92 -12.42
N PHE A 117 -21.49 -19.20 -12.74
CA PHE A 117 -21.21 -19.74 -14.05
C PHE A 117 -22.23 -20.84 -14.38
N LEU A 118 -22.88 -20.78 -15.54
CA LEU A 118 -23.92 -21.71 -15.98
C LEU A 118 -25.02 -21.96 -14.93
N GLY A 119 -25.45 -20.92 -14.22
CA GLY A 119 -26.47 -21.01 -13.18
C GLY A 119 -25.98 -21.61 -11.84
N GLN A 120 -24.71 -21.97 -11.73
CA GLN A 120 -24.07 -22.42 -10.49
C GLN A 120 -23.32 -21.27 -9.86
N THR A 121 -23.55 -21.01 -8.59
CA THR A 121 -22.84 -19.97 -7.82
C THR A 121 -21.88 -20.61 -6.83
N GLN A 122 -20.64 -20.16 -6.83
CA GLN A 122 -19.63 -20.52 -5.84
C GLN A 122 -19.03 -19.26 -5.23
N ASN A 123 -18.64 -19.33 -3.96
CA ASN A 123 -17.91 -18.27 -3.29
C ASN A 123 -16.41 -18.51 -3.45
N ALA A 124 -15.75 -17.66 -4.23
CA ALA A 124 -14.29 -17.61 -4.29
C ALA A 124 -13.78 -17.00 -2.99
N ALA A 125 -12.99 -17.73 -2.22
CA ALA A 125 -12.38 -17.21 -1.01
C ALA A 125 -11.32 -16.16 -1.35
N VAL A 126 -11.36 -15.04 -0.64
CA VAL A 126 -10.30 -14.03 -0.62
C VAL A 126 -9.53 -14.25 0.67
N ALA A 127 -8.22 -14.43 0.59
CA ALA A 127 -7.40 -14.69 1.76
C ALA A 127 -7.53 -13.53 2.75
N GLY A 128 -8.02 -13.84 3.95
CA GLY A 128 -7.93 -12.94 5.10
C GLY A 128 -6.49 -13.03 5.63
N ILE A 129 -5.73 -11.95 5.50
CA ILE A 129 -4.34 -11.92 5.94
C ILE A 129 -4.28 -11.05 7.20
N THR A 130 -3.73 -11.62 8.28
CA THR A 130 -3.21 -10.84 9.41
C THR A 130 -1.72 -11.12 9.47
N ASP A 131 -0.93 -10.13 9.12
CA ASP A 131 0.52 -10.22 9.06
C ASP A 131 1.16 -9.27 10.05
N PHE A 132 2.25 -9.74 10.64
CA PHE A 132 3.16 -8.93 11.45
C PHE A 132 4.53 -8.90 10.78
N GLY A 133 5.29 -7.85 11.05
CA GLY A 133 6.61 -7.73 10.46
C GLY A 133 7.42 -6.58 11.05
N LEU A 134 8.57 -6.38 10.45
CA LEU A 134 9.49 -5.27 10.72
C LEU A 134 9.52 -4.34 9.52
N TYR A 135 9.76 -3.07 9.76
CA TYR A 135 10.05 -2.11 8.71
C TYR A 135 11.25 -1.26 9.10
N GLY A 136 11.93 -0.73 8.11
CA GLY A 136 13.02 0.23 8.30
C GLY A 136 13.30 1.02 7.04
N GLY A 137 13.89 2.18 7.21
CA GLY A 137 14.22 3.04 6.10
C GLY A 137 15.34 4.02 6.45
N LEU A 138 16.02 4.46 5.41
CA LEU A 138 17.05 5.49 5.47
C LEU A 138 16.74 6.56 4.42
N GLY A 139 17.02 7.81 4.75
CA GLY A 139 16.84 8.92 3.85
C GLY A 139 17.97 9.95 4.00
N LEU A 140 18.21 10.65 2.93
CA LEU A 140 19.11 11.80 2.86
C LEU A 140 18.36 12.95 2.23
N SER A 141 18.49 14.13 2.78
CA SER A 141 17.97 15.35 2.14
C SER A 141 18.98 16.47 2.30
N THR A 142 19.18 17.26 1.24
CA THR A 142 20.07 18.41 1.26
C THR A 142 19.42 19.63 0.62
N GLN A 143 19.59 20.77 1.26
CA GLN A 143 19.18 22.07 0.73
C GLN A 143 20.31 22.61 -0.15
N VAL A 144 20.12 22.60 -1.46
CA VAL A 144 21.15 23.09 -2.41
C VAL A 144 21.02 24.57 -2.71
N SER A 145 19.85 25.15 -2.42
CA SER A 145 19.63 26.62 -2.43
C SER A 145 18.46 26.97 -1.51
N PRO A 146 18.21 28.25 -1.17
CA PRO A 146 17.06 28.62 -0.35
C PRO A 146 15.70 28.12 -0.83
N SER A 147 15.60 27.87 -2.13
CA SER A 147 14.35 27.42 -2.79
C SER A 147 14.38 25.97 -3.28
N VAL A 148 15.52 25.25 -3.21
CA VAL A 148 15.63 23.92 -3.80
C VAL A 148 16.18 22.92 -2.78
N LYS A 149 15.44 21.83 -2.58
CA LYS A 149 15.81 20.70 -1.75
C LYS A 149 15.83 19.40 -2.57
N LEU A 150 16.91 18.66 -2.46
CA LEU A 150 17.03 17.30 -3.00
C LEU A 150 16.78 16.30 -1.89
N SER A 151 16.22 15.15 -2.24
CA SER A 151 16.02 14.03 -1.33
C SER A 151 16.21 12.69 -2.03
N ALA A 152 16.73 11.73 -1.29
CA ALA A 152 16.80 10.33 -1.68
C ALA A 152 16.51 9.45 -0.45
N GLY A 153 15.98 8.26 -0.66
CA GLY A 153 15.71 7.35 0.44
C GLY A 153 15.40 5.94 -0.05
N ALA A 154 15.54 5.01 0.86
CA ALA A 154 15.18 3.61 0.66
C ALA A 154 14.45 3.10 1.90
N ASP A 155 13.45 2.27 1.70
CA ASP A 155 12.74 1.56 2.76
C ASP A 155 12.53 0.10 2.39
N ALA A 156 12.47 -0.72 3.42
CA ALA A 156 12.17 -2.13 3.32
C ALA A 156 11.21 -2.54 4.44
N GLN A 157 10.43 -3.56 4.17
CA GLN A 157 9.63 -4.25 5.17
C GLN A 157 9.74 -5.75 4.97
N TRP A 158 9.83 -6.46 6.08
CA TRP A 158 9.84 -7.91 6.12
C TRP A 158 8.70 -8.41 6.98
N LYS A 159 7.81 -9.19 6.40
CA LYS A 159 6.71 -9.84 7.11
C LYS A 159 7.13 -11.22 7.58
N PHE A 160 6.62 -11.64 8.71
CA PHE A 160 6.98 -12.94 9.30
C PHE A 160 6.45 -14.14 8.50
N ASN A 161 5.58 -13.92 7.54
CA ASN A 161 5.20 -14.92 6.53
C ASN A 161 6.27 -15.16 5.45
N GLY A 162 7.42 -14.43 5.51
CA GLY A 162 8.53 -14.53 4.56
C GLY A 162 8.51 -13.51 3.41
N GLU A 163 7.49 -12.66 3.33
CA GLU A 163 7.42 -11.61 2.31
C GLU A 163 8.39 -10.48 2.63
N LEU A 164 9.27 -10.15 1.68
CA LEU A 164 10.15 -8.99 1.73
C LEU A 164 9.78 -8.03 0.61
N SER A 165 9.59 -6.77 0.93
CA SER A 165 9.36 -5.70 -0.04
C SER A 165 10.16 -4.46 0.31
N GLY A 166 10.45 -3.64 -0.69
CA GLY A 166 11.21 -2.41 -0.50
C GLY A 166 10.96 -1.42 -1.63
N ALA A 167 11.32 -0.17 -1.38
CA ALA A 167 11.21 0.91 -2.33
C ALA A 167 12.40 1.86 -2.22
N VAL A 168 12.78 2.45 -3.34
CA VAL A 168 13.77 3.54 -3.41
C VAL A 168 13.07 4.76 -3.97
N ARG A 169 13.36 5.92 -3.40
CA ARG A 169 12.77 7.20 -3.78
C ARG A 169 13.85 8.23 -4.03
N ALA A 170 13.61 9.10 -4.99
CA ALA A 170 14.37 10.34 -5.17
C ALA A 170 13.40 11.47 -5.49
N GLY A 171 13.70 12.67 -5.03
CA GLY A 171 12.82 13.80 -5.20
C GLY A 171 13.57 15.14 -5.24
N ILE A 172 12.95 16.09 -5.94
CA ILE A 172 13.34 17.49 -5.97
C ILE A 172 12.12 18.29 -5.53
N SER A 173 12.33 19.19 -4.58
CA SER A 173 11.29 20.11 -4.11
C SER A 173 11.77 21.54 -4.35
N ALA A 174 10.93 22.38 -4.98
CA ALA A 174 11.17 23.78 -5.19
C ALA A 174 10.05 24.62 -4.58
N SER A 175 10.41 25.68 -3.84
CA SER A 175 9.47 26.69 -3.31
C SER A 175 9.67 28.02 -4.03
N PHE A 176 8.56 28.69 -4.38
CA PHE A 176 8.55 29.98 -5.09
C PHE A 176 8.02 31.08 -4.21
#